data_51bf610c6f447b3b7c9aad553c24095f
#
_entry.id   51bf610c6f447b3b7c9aad553c24095f
#
_cell.length_a   1.000
_cell.length_b   1.000
_cell.length_c   1.000
_cell.angle_alpha   90.00
_cell.angle_beta   90.00
_cell.angle_gamma   90.00
#
_symmetry.space_group_name_H-M   'P 1'
#
loop_
_entity.id
_entity.type
_entity.pdbx_description
1 polymer ?
#
loop_
_entity_poly.entity_id
_entity_poly.type
_entity_poly.pdbx_seq_one_letter_code
_entity_poly.pdbx_strand_id
1 'polypeptide(L)'
;MANSIKNLKIGKKLYVLVGIALAGMLLIGFLSIALMGSVNGNVEIISSKWMPSLVLAERMDTALANVRVAEQNYVINPEASAGAETMQKAASAMDTYVSGYGSYVSTSEGSKLYQNLQSVWSAYKQIDNNVLNLMKEGKVEEAEELLNGSEGANAYNAVLTALSALSTFNEDGSDKAYSDSVRTYRIALFSQVVVMLAVVIIGIAFSVVIIRGIRVPVTEIAKAAIQMGQGSLDVTINYESKDELGVLADQFRALIRKLQAIIDDENKFLASMAAGDFTVDYNC
;
A
#
# COMPACT_ATOMS: atom_id res chain seq x y z
N MET A 1 -0.85 34.51 -5.25
CA MET A 1 0.27 33.60 -4.96
C MET A 1 1.59 34.06 -5.60
N ALA A 2 1.68 34.36 -6.90
CA ALA A 2 2.95 34.75 -7.55
C ALA A 2 3.61 36.01 -6.90
N ASN A 3 2.86 37.04 -6.53
CA ASN A 3 3.38 38.24 -5.88
C ASN A 3 3.87 38.00 -4.43
N SER A 4 3.31 37.02 -3.71
CA SER A 4 3.79 36.67 -2.36
C SER A 4 5.14 35.98 -2.41
N ILE A 5 5.35 35.07 -3.39
CA ILE A 5 6.61 34.36 -3.57
C ILE A 5 7.72 35.29 -4.08
N LYS A 6 7.38 36.25 -4.93
CA LYS A 6 8.33 37.24 -5.46
C LYS A 6 9.05 38.01 -4.34
N ASN A 7 8.32 38.42 -3.30
CA ASN A 7 8.80 39.22 -2.19
C ASN A 7 9.45 38.43 -1.05
N LEU A 8 9.49 37.10 -1.11
CA LEU A 8 10.18 36.26 -0.13
C LEU A 8 11.71 36.37 -0.32
N LYS A 9 12.44 36.39 0.78
CA LYS A 9 13.92 36.27 0.77
C LYS A 9 14.36 35.01 0.02
N ILE A 10 15.50 35.09 -0.68
CA ILE A 10 16.03 33.97 -1.50
C ILE A 10 16.13 32.68 -0.67
N GLY A 11 16.69 32.76 0.54
CA GLY A 11 16.77 31.61 1.45
C GLY A 11 15.41 30.99 1.76
N LYS A 12 14.36 31.80 2.00
CA LYS A 12 13.01 31.29 2.24
C LYS A 12 12.41 30.62 1.01
N LYS A 13 12.67 31.15 -0.20
CA LYS A 13 12.24 30.51 -1.47
C LYS A 13 12.84 29.09 -1.61
N LEU A 14 14.13 28.93 -1.29
CA LEU A 14 14.83 27.64 -1.33
C LEU A 14 14.33 26.68 -0.26
N TYR A 15 14.10 27.16 0.97
CA TYR A 15 13.52 26.32 2.03
C TYR A 15 12.11 25.80 1.69
N VAL A 16 11.27 26.62 1.05
CA VAL A 16 9.95 26.19 0.58
C VAL A 16 10.07 25.09 -0.47
N LEU A 17 11.01 25.22 -1.43
CA LEU A 17 11.24 24.19 -2.44
C LEU A 17 11.68 22.85 -1.81
N VAL A 18 12.67 22.91 -0.91
CA VAL A 18 13.15 21.74 -0.18
C VAL A 18 12.03 21.14 0.68
N GLY A 19 11.25 22.00 1.35
CA GLY A 19 10.11 21.57 2.17
C GLY A 19 9.05 20.84 1.38
N ILE A 20 8.71 21.31 0.16
CA ILE A 20 7.77 20.62 -0.75
C ILE A 20 8.32 19.25 -1.13
N ALA A 21 9.61 19.16 -1.49
CA ALA A 21 10.23 17.89 -1.86
C ALA A 21 10.25 16.90 -0.69
N LEU A 22 10.63 17.33 0.51
CA LEU A 22 10.63 16.50 1.72
C LEU A 22 9.21 16.06 2.11
N ALA A 23 8.23 16.97 2.08
CA ALA A 23 6.84 16.65 2.37
C ALA A 23 6.28 15.63 1.37
N GLY A 24 6.62 15.77 0.07
CA GLY A 24 6.27 14.79 -0.96
C GLY A 24 6.87 13.40 -0.72
N MET A 25 8.15 13.33 -0.35
CA MET A 25 8.83 12.07 -0.02
C MET A 25 8.20 11.39 1.20
N LEU A 26 7.91 12.15 2.26
CA LEU A 26 7.26 11.64 3.47
C LEU A 26 5.85 11.12 3.17
N LEU A 27 5.09 11.84 2.36
CA LEU A 27 3.74 11.45 1.97
C LEU A 27 3.75 10.14 1.16
N ILE A 28 4.66 10.01 0.18
CA ILE A 28 4.85 8.77 -0.59
C ILE A 28 5.25 7.62 0.33
N GLY A 29 6.21 7.85 1.23
CA GLY A 29 6.67 6.83 2.18
C GLY A 29 5.56 6.34 3.12
N PHE A 30 4.80 7.27 3.71
CA PHE A 30 3.67 6.94 4.58
C PHE A 30 2.57 6.17 3.84
N LEU A 31 2.20 6.62 2.64
CA LEU A 31 1.20 5.96 1.81
C LEU A 31 1.65 4.53 1.44
N SER A 32 2.93 4.36 1.08
CA SER A 32 3.53 3.05 0.78
C SER A 32 3.42 2.08 1.95
N ILE A 33 3.77 2.52 3.16
CA ILE A 33 3.73 1.68 4.37
C ILE A 33 2.28 1.28 4.68
N ALA A 34 1.33 2.21 4.62
CA ALA A 34 -0.07 1.96 4.91
C ALA A 34 -0.69 0.94 3.92
N LEU A 35 -0.41 1.08 2.63
CA LEU A 35 -0.93 0.18 1.60
C LEU A 35 -0.26 -1.20 1.63
N MET A 36 1.05 -1.27 1.92
CA MET A 36 1.77 -2.53 2.11
C MET A 36 1.21 -3.29 3.33
N GLY A 37 0.86 -2.60 4.41
CA GLY A 37 0.21 -3.20 5.58
C GLY A 37 -1.11 -3.89 5.22
N SER A 38 -1.93 -3.29 4.37
CA SER A 38 -3.19 -3.88 3.91
C SER A 38 -2.97 -5.13 3.03
N VAL A 39 -1.99 -5.09 2.11
CA VAL A 39 -1.64 -6.27 1.29
C VAL A 39 -1.12 -7.41 2.18
N ASN A 40 -0.24 -7.11 3.13
CA ASN A 40 0.31 -8.10 4.04
C ASN A 40 -0.77 -8.73 4.94
N GLY A 41 -1.74 -7.94 5.40
CA GLY A 41 -2.88 -8.45 6.17
C GLY A 41 -3.72 -9.48 5.42
N ASN A 42 -3.96 -9.29 4.13
CA ASN A 42 -4.65 -10.28 3.30
C ASN A 42 -3.83 -11.56 3.12
N VAL A 43 -2.51 -11.44 2.92
CA VAL A 43 -1.60 -12.60 2.83
C VAL A 43 -1.56 -13.36 4.16
N GLU A 44 -1.55 -12.66 5.29
CA GLU A 44 -1.62 -13.26 6.61
C GLU A 44 -2.91 -14.06 6.82
N ILE A 45 -4.06 -13.52 6.41
CA ILE A 45 -5.35 -14.24 6.45
C ILE A 45 -5.30 -15.52 5.60
N ILE A 46 -4.73 -15.47 4.40
CA ILE A 46 -4.56 -16.66 3.56
C ILE A 46 -3.72 -17.71 4.28
N SER A 47 -2.55 -17.33 4.78
CA SER A 47 -1.57 -18.25 5.37
C SER A 47 -1.95 -18.78 6.75
N SER A 48 -2.64 -17.98 7.57
CA SER A 48 -2.98 -18.33 8.96
C SER A 48 -4.37 -18.94 9.12
N LYS A 49 -5.27 -18.72 8.15
CA LYS A 49 -6.65 -19.20 8.22
C LYS A 49 -7.02 -20.12 7.05
N TRP A 50 -7.06 -19.58 5.82
CA TRP A 50 -7.62 -20.30 4.69
C TRP A 50 -6.81 -21.54 4.29
N MET A 51 -5.48 -21.43 4.19
CA MET A 51 -4.62 -22.55 3.85
C MET A 51 -4.65 -23.67 4.91
N PRO A 52 -4.50 -23.41 6.21
CA PRO A 52 -4.59 -24.46 7.22
C PRO A 52 -5.97 -25.11 7.29
N SER A 53 -7.06 -24.36 7.12
CA SER A 53 -8.42 -24.92 7.12
C SER A 53 -8.68 -25.78 5.88
N LEU A 54 -8.15 -25.42 4.71
CA LEU A 54 -8.22 -26.24 3.49
C LEU A 54 -7.45 -27.56 3.68
N VAL A 55 -6.22 -27.49 4.22
CA VAL A 55 -5.43 -28.70 4.52
C VAL A 55 -6.15 -29.62 5.50
N LEU A 56 -6.86 -29.08 6.49
CA LEU A 56 -7.66 -29.89 7.40
C LEU A 56 -8.88 -30.52 6.69
N ALA A 57 -9.54 -29.79 5.79
CA ALA A 57 -10.64 -30.31 5.00
C ALA A 57 -10.18 -31.49 4.13
N GLU A 58 -9.04 -31.41 3.45
CA GLU A 58 -8.43 -32.50 2.68
C GLU A 58 -8.03 -33.68 3.56
N ARG A 59 -7.51 -33.44 4.77
CA ARG A 59 -7.19 -34.49 5.73
C ARG A 59 -8.46 -35.18 6.22
N MET A 60 -9.55 -34.45 6.43
CA MET A 60 -10.85 -35.05 6.78
C MET A 60 -11.41 -35.93 5.67
N ASP A 61 -11.29 -35.50 4.41
CA ASP A 61 -11.70 -36.30 3.26
C ASP A 61 -10.92 -37.63 3.18
N THR A 62 -9.60 -37.55 3.31
CA THR A 62 -8.72 -38.72 3.39
C THR A 62 -9.06 -39.59 4.59
N ALA A 63 -9.34 -39.02 5.75
CA ALA A 63 -9.71 -39.78 6.95
C ALA A 63 -11.06 -40.48 6.81
N LEU A 64 -12.04 -39.81 6.19
CA LEU A 64 -13.34 -40.42 5.89
C LEU A 64 -13.20 -41.60 4.95
N ALA A 65 -12.38 -41.49 3.89
CA ALA A 65 -12.08 -42.64 3.00
C ALA A 65 -11.41 -43.79 3.77
N ASN A 66 -10.49 -43.51 4.69
CA ASN A 66 -9.85 -44.51 5.54
C ASN A 66 -10.84 -45.17 6.50
N VAL A 67 -11.80 -44.40 7.05
CA VAL A 67 -12.91 -44.97 7.83
C VAL A 67 -13.67 -46.01 6.99
N ARG A 68 -14.08 -45.61 5.78
CA ARG A 68 -14.82 -46.48 4.86
C ARG A 68 -14.06 -47.76 4.50
N VAL A 69 -12.76 -47.65 4.23
CA VAL A 69 -11.87 -48.78 3.96
C VAL A 69 -11.74 -49.70 5.19
N ALA A 70 -11.62 -49.14 6.39
CA ALA A 70 -11.53 -49.93 7.61
C ALA A 70 -12.82 -50.71 7.91
N GLU A 71 -13.98 -50.06 7.74
CA GLU A 71 -15.32 -50.68 7.86
C GLU A 71 -15.48 -51.85 6.89
N GLN A 72 -15.21 -51.62 5.60
CA GLN A 72 -15.34 -52.64 4.56
C GLN A 72 -14.40 -53.84 4.82
N ASN A 73 -13.14 -53.56 5.18
CA ASN A 73 -12.17 -54.60 5.48
C ASN A 73 -12.61 -55.46 6.67
N TYR A 74 -13.23 -54.86 7.71
CA TYR A 74 -13.70 -55.59 8.86
C TYR A 74 -14.92 -56.48 8.53
N VAL A 75 -15.87 -55.98 7.72
CA VAL A 75 -17.04 -56.74 7.29
C VAL A 75 -16.62 -57.91 6.38
N ILE A 76 -15.69 -57.70 5.44
CA ILE A 76 -15.19 -58.73 4.51
C ILE A 76 -14.34 -59.79 5.25
N ASN A 77 -13.58 -59.40 6.27
CA ASN A 77 -12.68 -60.27 7.02
C ASN A 77 -13.01 -60.28 8.52
N PRO A 78 -14.13 -60.85 8.95
CA PRO A 78 -14.59 -60.81 10.34
C PRO A 78 -13.64 -61.48 11.33
N GLU A 79 -12.83 -62.42 10.86
CA GLU A 79 -11.81 -63.14 11.68
C GLU A 79 -10.56 -62.28 11.94
N ALA A 80 -10.41 -61.09 11.30
CA ALA A 80 -9.27 -60.21 11.50
C ALA A 80 -9.30 -59.59 12.90
N SER A 81 -8.42 -60.06 13.78
CA SER A 81 -8.37 -59.64 15.20
C SER A 81 -8.21 -58.13 15.42
N ALA A 82 -7.68 -57.39 14.46
CA ALA A 82 -7.46 -55.96 14.52
C ALA A 82 -8.56 -55.11 13.79
N GLY A 83 -9.60 -55.74 13.22
CA GLY A 83 -10.60 -55.03 12.40
C GLY A 83 -11.33 -53.93 13.16
N ALA A 84 -11.89 -54.24 14.32
CA ALA A 84 -12.57 -53.29 15.18
C ALA A 84 -11.65 -52.16 15.68
N GLU A 85 -10.39 -52.45 16.04
CA GLU A 85 -9.42 -51.45 16.47
C GLU A 85 -9.04 -50.50 15.33
N THR A 86 -8.92 -51.03 14.10
CA THR A 86 -8.60 -50.23 12.90
C THR A 86 -9.72 -49.25 12.58
N MET A 87 -11.00 -49.69 12.65
CA MET A 87 -12.16 -48.80 12.50
C MET A 87 -12.16 -47.71 13.54
N GLN A 88 -11.97 -48.02 14.82
CA GLN A 88 -11.95 -47.03 15.89
C GLN A 88 -10.79 -46.03 15.73
N LYS A 89 -9.60 -46.46 15.30
CA LYS A 89 -8.46 -45.56 15.02
C LYS A 89 -8.77 -44.64 13.85
N ALA A 90 -9.38 -45.11 12.78
CA ALA A 90 -9.75 -44.30 11.62
C ALA A 90 -10.81 -43.26 12.03
N ALA A 91 -11.85 -43.61 12.77
CA ALA A 91 -12.86 -42.68 13.25
C ALA A 91 -12.25 -41.64 14.22
N SER A 92 -11.34 -42.05 15.11
CA SER A 92 -10.65 -41.12 16.02
C SER A 92 -9.75 -40.13 15.30
N ALA A 93 -9.12 -40.50 14.19
CA ALA A 93 -8.34 -39.59 13.34
C ALA A 93 -9.26 -38.55 12.71
N MET A 94 -10.42 -38.93 12.20
CA MET A 94 -11.43 -37.99 11.68
C MET A 94 -11.91 -37.04 12.77
N ASP A 95 -12.26 -37.56 13.97
CA ASP A 95 -12.65 -36.73 15.13
C ASP A 95 -11.60 -35.65 15.46
N THR A 96 -10.33 -36.03 15.40
CA THR A 96 -9.21 -35.10 15.65
C THR A 96 -9.20 -33.97 14.62
N TYR A 97 -9.36 -34.26 13.34
CA TYR A 97 -9.37 -33.25 12.28
C TYR A 97 -10.63 -32.38 12.33
N VAL A 98 -11.82 -32.99 12.55
CA VAL A 98 -13.08 -32.25 12.75
C VAL A 98 -12.95 -31.25 13.90
N SER A 99 -12.44 -31.71 15.05
CA SER A 99 -12.23 -30.84 16.21
C SER A 99 -11.21 -29.72 15.92
N GLY A 100 -10.09 -30.06 15.29
CA GLY A 100 -9.04 -29.10 14.92
C GLY A 100 -9.52 -28.01 13.97
N TYR A 101 -10.45 -28.34 13.05
CA TYR A 101 -11.02 -27.37 12.12
C TYR A 101 -11.79 -26.25 12.84
N GLY A 102 -12.38 -26.52 13.99
CA GLY A 102 -13.13 -25.53 14.76
C GLY A 102 -12.35 -24.25 15.09
N SER A 103 -11.01 -24.33 15.22
CA SER A 103 -10.15 -23.18 15.51
C SER A 103 -10.07 -22.16 14.35
N TYR A 104 -10.40 -22.56 13.13
CA TYR A 104 -10.39 -21.71 11.95
C TYR A 104 -11.74 -21.12 11.60
N VAL A 105 -12.80 -21.53 12.30
CA VAL A 105 -14.17 -21.03 12.08
C VAL A 105 -14.33 -19.65 12.68
N SER A 106 -14.48 -18.64 11.82
CA SER A 106 -14.56 -17.23 12.24
C SER A 106 -15.69 -16.44 11.58
N THR A 107 -16.48 -17.09 10.69
CA THR A 107 -17.60 -16.44 10.01
C THR A 107 -18.91 -17.17 10.32
N SER A 108 -20.05 -16.47 10.21
CA SER A 108 -21.38 -17.08 10.39
C SER A 108 -21.64 -18.21 9.40
N GLU A 109 -21.19 -18.07 8.13
CA GLU A 109 -21.34 -19.10 7.10
C GLU A 109 -20.46 -20.31 7.40
N GLY A 110 -19.16 -20.09 7.69
CA GLY A 110 -18.25 -21.17 8.10
C GLY A 110 -18.73 -21.89 9.34
N SER A 111 -19.35 -21.20 10.32
CA SER A 111 -19.94 -21.83 11.50
C SER A 111 -21.10 -22.76 11.14
N LYS A 112 -21.98 -22.38 10.22
CA LYS A 112 -23.08 -23.23 9.75
C LYS A 112 -22.57 -24.48 9.04
N LEU A 113 -21.60 -24.32 8.16
CA LEU A 113 -21.00 -25.44 7.43
C LEU A 113 -20.29 -26.42 8.38
N TYR A 114 -19.56 -25.89 9.35
CA TYR A 114 -18.89 -26.70 10.36
C TYR A 114 -19.88 -27.45 11.27
N GLN A 115 -20.95 -26.78 11.73
CA GLN A 115 -22.02 -27.42 12.50
C GLN A 115 -22.71 -28.51 11.68
N ASN A 116 -22.97 -28.28 10.40
CA ASN A 116 -23.51 -29.30 9.51
C ASN A 116 -22.58 -30.52 9.41
N LEU A 117 -21.26 -30.29 9.19
CA LEU A 117 -20.28 -31.39 9.18
C LEU A 117 -20.29 -32.16 10.50
N GLN A 118 -20.30 -31.50 11.64
CA GLN A 118 -20.35 -32.16 12.95
C GLN A 118 -21.60 -33.01 13.10
N SER A 119 -22.75 -32.53 12.63
CA SER A 119 -24.01 -33.23 12.68
C SER A 119 -24.01 -34.50 11.82
N VAL A 120 -23.62 -34.36 10.54
CA VAL A 120 -23.63 -35.53 9.61
C VAL A 120 -22.53 -36.54 9.96
N TRP A 121 -21.37 -36.08 10.46
CA TRP A 121 -20.32 -36.97 10.98
C TRP A 121 -20.79 -37.75 12.22
N SER A 122 -21.49 -37.08 13.15
CA SER A 122 -22.06 -37.74 14.32
C SER A 122 -23.08 -38.79 13.93
N ALA A 123 -23.93 -38.54 12.91
CA ALA A 123 -24.88 -39.51 12.40
C ALA A 123 -24.15 -40.69 11.75
N TYR A 124 -23.11 -40.46 10.95
CA TYR A 124 -22.32 -41.53 10.34
C TYR A 124 -21.62 -42.40 11.39
N LYS A 125 -21.08 -41.80 12.46
CA LYS A 125 -20.50 -42.55 13.59
C LYS A 125 -21.52 -43.49 14.29
N GLN A 126 -22.81 -43.17 14.27
CA GLN A 126 -23.83 -44.07 14.80
C GLN A 126 -23.94 -45.30 13.91
N ILE A 127 -23.90 -45.14 12.59
CA ILE A 127 -23.85 -46.26 11.64
C ILE A 127 -22.60 -47.12 11.90
N ASP A 128 -21.43 -46.52 11.99
CA ASP A 128 -20.14 -47.15 12.27
C ASP A 128 -20.21 -48.00 13.57
N ASN A 129 -20.76 -47.43 14.64
CA ASN A 129 -20.94 -48.12 15.91
C ASN A 129 -21.93 -49.30 15.80
N ASN A 130 -23.02 -49.16 15.03
CA ASN A 130 -23.98 -50.22 14.80
C ASN A 130 -23.34 -51.37 13.99
N VAL A 131 -22.55 -51.04 12.95
CA VAL A 131 -21.77 -52.06 12.20
C VAL A 131 -20.82 -52.80 13.15
N LEU A 132 -20.07 -52.09 14.02
CA LEU A 132 -19.21 -52.72 15.01
C LEU A 132 -19.94 -53.65 15.96
N ASN A 133 -21.16 -53.32 16.39
CA ASN A 133 -21.96 -54.15 17.27
C ASN A 133 -22.48 -55.39 16.55
N LEU A 134 -23.01 -55.25 15.33
CA LEU A 134 -23.46 -56.38 14.50
C LEU A 134 -22.32 -57.37 14.21
N MET A 135 -21.13 -56.85 13.89
CA MET A 135 -19.93 -57.66 13.68
C MET A 135 -19.54 -58.46 14.95
N LYS A 136 -19.60 -57.81 16.14
CA LYS A 136 -19.35 -58.52 17.43
C LYS A 136 -20.37 -59.58 17.77
N GLU A 137 -21.62 -59.42 17.29
CA GLU A 137 -22.70 -60.41 17.43
C GLU A 137 -22.61 -61.50 16.38
N GLY A 138 -21.68 -61.50 15.43
CA GLY A 138 -21.54 -62.44 14.33
C GLY A 138 -22.57 -62.25 13.22
N LYS A 139 -23.27 -61.08 13.17
CA LYS A 139 -24.33 -60.81 12.17
C LYS A 139 -23.71 -60.06 10.97
N VAL A 140 -22.83 -60.72 10.24
CA VAL A 140 -22.04 -60.18 9.17
C VAL A 140 -22.91 -59.63 8.03
N GLU A 141 -23.94 -60.41 7.60
CA GLU A 141 -24.84 -59.99 6.50
C GLU A 141 -25.62 -58.71 6.86
N GLU A 142 -26.10 -58.58 8.12
CA GLU A 142 -26.80 -57.38 8.59
C GLU A 142 -25.85 -56.18 8.66
N ALA A 143 -24.60 -56.37 9.08
CA ALA A 143 -23.57 -55.36 9.09
C ALA A 143 -23.21 -54.87 7.67
N GLU A 144 -23.11 -55.78 6.70
CA GLU A 144 -22.86 -55.47 5.30
C GLU A 144 -24.01 -54.67 4.68
N GLU A 145 -25.27 -55.08 4.92
CA GLU A 145 -26.46 -54.38 4.45
C GLU A 145 -26.56 -52.99 5.05
N LEU A 146 -26.30 -52.81 6.35
CA LEU A 146 -26.28 -51.50 7.00
C LEU A 146 -25.22 -50.60 6.40
N LEU A 147 -24.00 -51.11 6.18
CA LEU A 147 -22.87 -50.35 5.66
C LEU A 147 -23.05 -49.97 4.20
N ASN A 148 -23.42 -50.93 3.32
CA ASN A 148 -23.45 -50.78 1.87
C ASN A 148 -24.86 -50.49 1.33
N GLY A 149 -25.90 -50.65 2.12
CA GLY A 149 -27.26 -50.28 1.79
C GLY A 149 -27.50 -48.77 1.76
N SER A 150 -28.74 -48.40 1.49
CA SER A 150 -29.11 -46.99 1.31
C SER A 150 -28.82 -46.11 2.54
N GLU A 151 -28.95 -46.66 3.75
CA GLU A 151 -28.73 -45.90 5.00
C GLU A 151 -27.25 -45.53 5.16
N GLY A 152 -26.33 -46.47 5.11
CA GLY A 152 -24.89 -46.24 5.24
C GLY A 152 -24.33 -45.40 4.09
N ALA A 153 -24.77 -45.70 2.85
CA ALA A 153 -24.34 -44.95 1.67
C ALA A 153 -24.81 -43.48 1.74
N ASN A 154 -26.04 -43.20 2.15
CA ASN A 154 -26.56 -41.85 2.29
C ASN A 154 -25.85 -41.08 3.40
N ALA A 155 -25.61 -41.74 4.55
CA ALA A 155 -24.88 -41.11 5.65
C ALA A 155 -23.42 -40.77 5.26
N TYR A 156 -22.72 -41.66 4.59
CA TYR A 156 -21.39 -41.43 4.03
C TYR A 156 -21.37 -40.24 3.04
N ASN A 157 -22.31 -40.26 2.09
CA ASN A 157 -22.43 -39.18 1.08
C ASN A 157 -22.78 -37.82 1.71
N ALA A 158 -23.54 -37.80 2.82
CA ALA A 158 -23.82 -36.58 3.55
C ALA A 158 -22.55 -35.98 4.14
N VAL A 159 -21.62 -36.78 4.68
CA VAL A 159 -20.32 -36.32 5.18
C VAL A 159 -19.47 -35.79 4.03
N LEU A 160 -19.37 -36.55 2.91
CA LEU A 160 -18.65 -36.08 1.71
C LEU A 160 -19.16 -34.74 1.21
N THR A 161 -20.48 -34.57 1.15
CA THR A 161 -21.11 -33.31 0.72
C THR A 161 -20.75 -32.15 1.66
N ALA A 162 -20.78 -32.41 2.97
CA ALA A 162 -20.41 -31.40 3.95
C ALA A 162 -18.92 -31.02 3.89
N LEU A 163 -18.03 -32.00 3.65
CA LEU A 163 -16.59 -31.76 3.44
C LEU A 163 -16.34 -30.96 2.16
N SER A 164 -16.98 -31.33 1.06
CA SER A 164 -16.89 -30.59 -0.21
C SER A 164 -17.35 -29.13 -0.05
N ALA A 165 -18.45 -28.92 0.67
CA ALA A 165 -18.92 -27.54 0.95
C ALA A 165 -17.93 -26.73 1.78
N LEU A 166 -17.25 -27.35 2.76
CA LEU A 166 -16.18 -26.68 3.53
C LEU A 166 -14.95 -26.41 2.68
N SER A 167 -14.54 -27.34 1.81
CA SER A 167 -13.41 -27.13 0.90
C SER A 167 -13.68 -25.96 -0.05
N THR A 168 -14.84 -25.95 -0.70
CA THR A 168 -15.25 -24.85 -1.59
C THR A 168 -15.30 -23.52 -0.84
N PHE A 169 -15.85 -23.48 0.38
CA PHE A 169 -15.89 -22.28 1.20
C PHE A 169 -14.47 -21.75 1.53
N ASN A 170 -13.52 -22.63 1.80
CA ASN A 170 -12.13 -22.25 2.09
C ASN A 170 -11.40 -21.78 0.83
N GLU A 171 -11.63 -22.42 -0.32
CA GLU A 171 -11.09 -22.00 -1.62
C GLU A 171 -11.60 -20.61 -1.99
N ASP A 172 -12.93 -20.40 -1.95
CA ASP A 172 -13.56 -19.10 -2.23
C ASP A 172 -13.04 -18.00 -1.31
N GLY A 173 -12.87 -18.33 -0.03
CA GLY A 173 -12.30 -17.42 0.96
C GLY A 173 -10.85 -17.03 0.66
N SER A 174 -10.03 -18.00 0.27
CA SER A 174 -8.64 -17.80 -0.14
C SER A 174 -8.55 -16.96 -1.42
N ASP A 175 -9.33 -17.31 -2.43
CA ASP A 175 -9.38 -16.63 -3.73
C ASP A 175 -9.85 -15.18 -3.58
N LYS A 176 -10.84 -14.95 -2.73
CA LYS A 176 -11.29 -13.59 -2.41
C LYS A 176 -10.19 -12.78 -1.74
N ALA A 177 -9.52 -13.33 -0.73
CA ALA A 177 -8.44 -12.64 -0.03
C ALA A 177 -7.26 -12.35 -0.98
N TYR A 178 -6.94 -13.27 -1.89
CA TYR A 178 -5.95 -13.06 -2.94
C TYR A 178 -6.37 -11.95 -3.92
N SER A 179 -7.60 -12.00 -4.42
CA SER A 179 -8.14 -10.98 -5.33
C SER A 179 -8.17 -9.58 -4.70
N ASP A 180 -8.56 -9.49 -3.43
CA ASP A 180 -8.54 -8.24 -2.66
C ASP A 180 -7.11 -7.73 -2.46
N SER A 181 -6.14 -8.62 -2.24
CA SER A 181 -4.71 -8.28 -2.17
C SER A 181 -4.20 -7.70 -3.49
N VAL A 182 -4.47 -8.36 -4.62
CA VAL A 182 -4.08 -7.90 -5.97
C VAL A 182 -4.74 -6.56 -6.31
N ARG A 183 -6.02 -6.40 -5.98
CA ARG A 183 -6.74 -5.14 -6.18
C ARG A 183 -6.13 -4.00 -5.37
N THR A 184 -5.86 -4.23 -4.09
CA THR A 184 -5.23 -3.24 -3.20
C THR A 184 -3.84 -2.86 -3.72
N TYR A 185 -3.05 -3.84 -4.14
CA TYR A 185 -1.73 -3.60 -4.74
C TYR A 185 -1.80 -2.73 -6.00
N ARG A 186 -2.74 -3.00 -6.91
CA ARG A 186 -2.93 -2.18 -8.13
C ARG A 186 -3.34 -0.74 -7.80
N ILE A 187 -4.27 -0.56 -6.85
CA ILE A 187 -4.68 0.77 -6.39
C ILE A 187 -3.48 1.48 -5.76
N ALA A 188 -2.68 0.78 -4.97
CA ALA A 188 -1.47 1.29 -4.35
C ALA A 188 -0.47 1.80 -5.40
N LEU A 189 -0.13 0.98 -6.39
CA LEU A 189 0.77 1.37 -7.48
C LEU A 189 0.27 2.59 -8.24
N PHE A 190 -1.01 2.59 -8.64
CA PHE A 190 -1.58 3.70 -9.40
C PHE A 190 -1.58 5.00 -8.59
N SER A 191 -2.05 4.96 -7.34
CA SER A 191 -2.08 6.13 -6.47
C SER A 191 -0.68 6.68 -6.19
N GLN A 192 0.31 5.81 -5.99
CA GLN A 192 1.69 6.20 -5.76
C GLN A 192 2.31 6.89 -6.98
N VAL A 193 2.06 6.37 -8.19
CA VAL A 193 2.51 7.00 -9.44
C VAL A 193 1.87 8.37 -9.62
N VAL A 194 0.56 8.51 -9.37
CA VAL A 194 -0.15 9.79 -9.45
C VAL A 194 0.41 10.83 -8.48
N VAL A 195 0.63 10.43 -7.22
CA VAL A 195 1.22 11.32 -6.20
C VAL A 195 2.64 11.73 -6.58
N MET A 196 3.45 10.77 -7.05
CA MET A 196 4.82 11.05 -7.48
C MET A 196 4.85 12.06 -8.64
N LEU A 197 4.01 11.88 -9.65
CA LEU A 197 3.90 12.81 -10.78
C LEU A 197 3.43 14.21 -10.32
N ALA A 198 2.46 14.27 -9.40
CA ALA A 198 2.00 15.54 -8.84
C ALA A 198 3.12 16.29 -8.11
N VAL A 199 3.89 15.60 -7.27
CA VAL A 199 5.04 16.18 -6.55
C VAL A 199 6.10 16.70 -7.52
N VAL A 200 6.42 15.93 -8.57
CA VAL A 200 7.39 16.32 -9.61
C VAL A 200 6.89 17.58 -10.36
N ILE A 201 5.62 17.60 -10.80
CA ILE A 201 5.05 18.75 -11.51
C ILE A 201 5.06 20.01 -10.64
N ILE A 202 4.64 19.89 -9.38
CA ILE A 202 4.67 20.99 -8.41
C ILE A 202 6.11 21.48 -8.20
N GLY A 203 7.06 20.57 -8.02
CA GLY A 203 8.48 20.88 -7.85
C GLY A 203 9.07 21.63 -9.05
N ILE A 204 8.78 21.18 -10.27
CA ILE A 204 9.22 21.84 -11.50
C ILE A 204 8.59 23.24 -11.61
N ALA A 205 7.28 23.37 -11.36
CA ALA A 205 6.60 24.66 -11.42
C ALA A 205 7.23 25.68 -10.42
N PHE A 206 7.46 25.27 -9.18
CA PHE A 206 8.14 26.08 -8.19
C PHE A 206 9.58 26.41 -8.57
N SER A 207 10.34 25.45 -9.08
CA SER A 207 11.71 25.68 -9.57
C SER A 207 11.76 26.75 -10.65
N VAL A 208 10.85 26.68 -11.63
CA VAL A 208 10.79 27.69 -12.71
C VAL A 208 10.50 29.07 -12.16
N VAL A 209 9.57 29.21 -11.21
CA VAL A 209 9.24 30.49 -10.56
C VAL A 209 10.46 31.06 -9.81
N ILE A 210 11.18 30.20 -9.05
CA ILE A 210 12.35 30.62 -8.28
C ILE A 210 13.52 31.00 -9.20
N ILE A 211 13.80 30.16 -10.22
CA ILE A 211 14.88 30.42 -11.19
C ILE A 211 14.64 31.76 -11.90
N ARG A 212 13.42 32.01 -12.40
CA ARG A 212 13.08 33.29 -13.05
C ARG A 212 13.18 34.45 -12.06
N GLY A 213 12.73 34.27 -10.82
CA GLY A 213 12.76 35.29 -9.78
C GLY A 213 14.17 35.63 -9.28
N ILE A 214 15.18 34.80 -9.56
CA ILE A 214 16.59 35.06 -9.23
C ILE A 214 17.38 35.48 -10.48
N ARG A 215 17.30 34.68 -11.55
CA ARG A 215 18.13 34.88 -12.76
C ARG A 215 17.83 36.18 -13.47
N VAL A 216 16.57 36.56 -13.61
CA VAL A 216 16.18 37.77 -14.35
C VAL A 216 16.77 39.02 -13.68
N PRO A 217 16.51 39.30 -12.38
CA PRO A 217 17.04 40.50 -11.74
C PRO A 217 18.57 40.48 -11.64
N VAL A 218 19.20 39.34 -11.38
CA VAL A 218 20.66 39.25 -11.35
C VAL A 218 21.27 39.61 -12.71
N THR A 219 20.66 39.11 -13.81
CA THR A 219 21.13 39.46 -15.17
C THR A 219 20.91 40.91 -15.51
N GLU A 220 19.80 41.53 -15.06
CA GLU A 220 19.51 42.94 -15.27
C GLU A 220 20.53 43.85 -14.54
N ILE A 221 20.79 43.55 -13.27
CA ILE A 221 21.79 44.28 -12.47
C ILE A 221 23.20 44.11 -13.03
N ALA A 222 23.55 42.87 -13.46
CA ALA A 222 24.86 42.61 -14.08
C ALA A 222 25.06 43.40 -15.38
N LYS A 223 24.02 43.47 -16.24
CA LYS A 223 24.07 44.28 -17.47
C LYS A 223 24.24 45.75 -17.15
N ALA A 224 23.49 46.27 -16.17
CA ALA A 224 23.62 47.65 -15.70
C ALA A 224 25.05 47.96 -15.21
N ALA A 225 25.64 47.08 -14.40
CA ALA A 225 27.01 47.20 -13.94
C ALA A 225 28.05 47.21 -15.08
N ILE A 226 27.87 46.35 -16.10
CA ILE A 226 28.76 46.32 -17.28
C ILE A 226 28.66 47.65 -18.06
N GLN A 227 27.45 48.15 -18.33
CA GLN A 227 27.25 49.44 -19.02
C GLN A 227 27.84 50.61 -18.26
N MET A 228 27.66 50.62 -16.94
CA MET A 228 28.33 51.63 -16.07
C MET A 228 29.86 51.55 -16.17
N GLY A 229 30.44 50.35 -16.18
CA GLY A 229 31.88 50.14 -16.35
C GLY A 229 32.40 50.57 -17.73
N GLN A 230 31.55 50.70 -18.74
CA GLN A 230 31.84 51.21 -20.08
C GLN A 230 31.61 52.77 -20.18
N GLY A 231 31.26 53.40 -19.07
CA GLY A 231 31.02 54.84 -19.02
C GLY A 231 29.59 55.29 -19.34
N SER A 232 28.67 54.33 -19.61
CA SER A 232 27.26 54.67 -19.83
C SER A 232 26.52 54.71 -18.52
N LEU A 233 25.99 55.85 -18.14
CA LEU A 233 25.15 56.06 -16.94
C LEU A 233 23.66 56.14 -17.27
N ASP A 234 23.27 56.06 -18.54
CA ASP A 234 21.87 55.97 -18.97
C ASP A 234 21.41 54.53 -18.91
N VAL A 235 21.28 54.01 -17.69
CA VAL A 235 20.96 52.62 -17.41
C VAL A 235 19.74 52.53 -16.50
N THR A 236 18.74 51.73 -16.91
CA THR A 236 17.51 51.52 -16.11
C THR A 236 17.48 50.12 -15.53
N ILE A 237 17.22 50.03 -14.24
CA ILE A 237 16.95 48.75 -13.54
C ILE A 237 15.48 48.75 -13.14
N ASN A 238 14.68 47.90 -13.80
CA ASN A 238 13.23 47.86 -13.60
C ASN A 238 12.77 46.88 -12.51
N TYR A 239 13.67 46.06 -11.98
CA TYR A 239 13.32 45.07 -10.98
C TYR A 239 12.98 45.75 -9.64
N GLU A 240 11.75 45.45 -9.15
CA GLU A 240 11.26 45.88 -7.84
C GLU A 240 10.80 44.65 -7.04
N SER A 241 11.34 44.50 -5.82
CA SER A 241 10.98 43.43 -4.88
C SER A 241 11.38 43.88 -3.46
N LYS A 242 10.78 43.19 -2.46
CA LYS A 242 11.16 43.34 -1.04
C LYS A 242 12.20 42.29 -0.60
N ASP A 243 12.74 41.51 -1.52
CA ASP A 243 13.79 40.53 -1.25
C ASP A 243 15.21 41.18 -1.35
N GLU A 244 16.22 40.35 -1.15
CA GLU A 244 17.63 40.77 -1.17
C GLU A 244 18.03 41.34 -2.54
N LEU A 245 17.43 40.90 -3.64
CA LEU A 245 17.69 41.40 -4.99
C LEU A 245 17.01 42.72 -5.24
N GLY A 246 15.85 43.00 -4.62
CA GLY A 246 15.19 44.27 -4.63
C GLY A 246 16.05 45.32 -3.92
N VAL A 247 16.57 44.98 -2.73
CA VAL A 247 17.51 45.87 -2.00
C VAL A 247 18.76 46.16 -2.84
N LEU A 248 19.34 45.14 -3.48
CA LEU A 248 20.50 45.29 -4.36
C LEU A 248 20.19 46.21 -5.55
N ALA A 249 19.04 46.03 -6.20
CA ALA A 249 18.62 46.90 -7.31
C ALA A 249 18.44 48.37 -6.86
N ASP A 250 17.86 48.57 -5.66
CA ASP A 250 17.72 49.92 -5.09
C ASP A 250 19.08 50.62 -4.85
N GLN A 251 20.05 49.89 -4.30
CA GLN A 251 21.39 50.42 -4.08
C GLN A 251 22.10 50.74 -5.41
N PHE A 252 21.94 49.90 -6.44
CA PHE A 252 22.47 50.20 -7.78
C PHE A 252 21.80 51.40 -8.40
N ARG A 253 20.49 51.59 -8.29
CA ARG A 253 19.77 52.78 -8.74
C ARG A 253 20.27 54.07 -8.01
N ALA A 254 20.50 53.94 -6.71
CA ALA A 254 21.06 55.06 -5.93
C ALA A 254 22.48 55.41 -6.35
N LEU A 255 23.31 54.39 -6.63
CA LEU A 255 24.69 54.59 -7.12
C LEU A 255 24.70 55.27 -8.49
N ILE A 256 23.85 54.81 -9.44
CA ILE A 256 23.72 55.44 -10.77
C ILE A 256 23.37 56.91 -10.62
N ARG A 257 22.34 57.25 -9.85
CA ARG A 257 21.92 58.63 -9.62
C ARG A 257 23.03 59.47 -9.02
N LYS A 258 23.81 58.94 -8.07
CA LYS A 258 24.91 59.65 -7.44
C LYS A 258 26.06 59.97 -8.42
N LEU A 259 26.40 58.94 -9.27
CA LEU A 259 27.41 59.12 -10.30
C LEU A 259 26.97 60.16 -11.39
N GLN A 260 25.70 60.08 -11.82
CA GLN A 260 25.12 61.03 -12.74
C GLN A 260 25.21 62.46 -12.17
N ALA A 261 24.81 62.62 -10.89
CA ALA A 261 24.90 63.97 -10.25
C ALA A 261 26.35 64.53 -10.18
N ILE A 262 27.33 63.65 -9.88
CA ILE A 262 28.73 64.03 -9.85
C ILE A 262 29.21 64.50 -11.26
N ILE A 263 28.91 63.74 -12.29
CA ILE A 263 29.30 64.04 -13.69
C ILE A 263 28.59 65.30 -14.20
N ASP A 264 27.31 65.47 -13.87
CA ASP A 264 26.55 66.67 -14.24
C ASP A 264 27.11 67.89 -13.57
N ASP A 265 27.58 67.85 -12.31
CA ASP A 265 28.19 68.92 -11.56
C ASP A 265 29.58 69.25 -12.10
N GLU A 266 30.39 68.20 -12.41
CA GLU A 266 31.67 68.39 -13.09
C GLU A 266 31.52 69.06 -14.48
N ASN A 267 30.54 68.62 -15.29
CA ASN A 267 30.27 69.19 -16.60
C ASN A 267 29.83 70.65 -16.50
N LYS A 268 29.01 71.00 -15.53
CA LYS A 268 28.65 72.42 -15.25
C LYS A 268 29.87 73.25 -14.89
N PHE A 269 30.70 72.74 -13.97
CA PHE A 269 31.92 73.38 -13.57
C PHE A 269 32.89 73.64 -14.74
N LEU A 270 33.13 72.58 -15.54
CA LEU A 270 33.98 72.70 -16.75
C LEU A 270 33.39 73.66 -17.79
N ALA A 271 32.06 73.66 -17.98
CA ALA A 271 31.38 74.58 -18.88
C ALA A 271 31.52 76.06 -18.42
N SER A 272 31.40 76.31 -17.10
CA SER A 272 31.62 77.69 -16.52
C SER A 272 33.05 78.12 -16.66
N MET A 273 34.03 77.25 -16.40
CA MET A 273 35.45 77.56 -16.63
C MET A 273 35.72 77.86 -18.13
N ALA A 274 35.15 77.13 -19.04
CA ALA A 274 35.29 77.34 -20.49
C ALA A 274 34.66 78.69 -20.93
N ALA A 275 33.63 79.14 -20.19
CA ALA A 275 33.02 80.47 -20.38
C ALA A 275 33.82 81.67 -19.72
N GLY A 276 34.88 81.35 -19.00
CA GLY A 276 35.70 82.40 -18.29
C GLY A 276 35.18 82.75 -16.90
N ASP A 277 34.20 82.04 -16.37
CA ASP A 277 33.66 82.19 -15.01
C ASP A 277 34.32 81.20 -14.04
N PHE A 278 35.27 81.72 -13.23
CA PHE A 278 36.02 80.96 -12.23
C PHE A 278 35.45 81.12 -10.80
N THR A 279 34.26 81.74 -10.67
CA THR A 279 33.64 81.99 -9.35
C THR A 279 32.65 80.89 -8.91
N VAL A 280 32.45 79.85 -9.68
CA VAL A 280 31.52 78.80 -9.37
C VAL A 280 32.11 77.84 -8.31
N ASP A 281 31.44 77.71 -7.15
CA ASP A 281 31.84 76.83 -6.08
C ASP A 281 31.53 75.35 -6.46
N TYR A 282 32.51 74.47 -6.25
CA TYR A 282 32.40 73.03 -6.43
C TYR A 282 31.81 72.41 -5.17
N ASN A 283 30.53 71.98 -5.22
CA ASN A 283 29.89 71.31 -4.11
C ASN A 283 29.98 69.80 -4.38
N CYS A 284 30.99 69.09 -3.88
CA CYS A 284 31.08 67.64 -3.77
C CYS A 284 30.34 67.07 -2.57
#